data_c5dd72bc463021e99f6297c8784f8b9c
#
_entry.id   c5dd72bc463021e99f6297c8784f8b9c
#
_cell.length_a   1.000
_cell.length_b   1.000
_cell.length_c   1.000
_cell.angle_alpha   90.00
_cell.angle_beta   90.00
_cell.angle_gamma   90.00
#
_symmetry.space_group_name_H-M   'P 1'
#
loop_
_entity.id
_entity.type
_entity.pdbx_description
1 polymer ?
#
loop_
_entity_poly.entity_id
_entity_poly.type
_entity_poly.pdbx_seq_one_letter_code
_entity_poly.pdbx_strand_id
1 'polypeptide(L)'
;VVRDRVPGPDVDEFAEPGQVIGALARAPHGTLLAVQHPHRTPRALAAGTGLLEALPAAKAELAVLIRRAYREVTDVVAPYRVDGPDGTACGLLCLVDPDAIAHTEDVYPDVVAERAEVLASLGIATSAAMLVPMTPDDGLTELVLGMTEDPEVSLVDSGGRRHWVWLVGPGARQDTFLRAAGAHRLLVADGNHRVAAAREAGLAGLLALVTAGPGLRVGPIHRAVVGTGLAASDLVTAWERVGLRVGELPFVIDPEPGVVVVRTPDTVLRVELPAGRGIDHAVVESVLLHQALGLDPESPSVKAVVDPRVEAEAVLLIAPVPLARVLAGAKMPRKSTYFTPKPRSGLLLADLTP
;
A
#
# COMPACT_ATOMS: atom_id res chain seq x y z
N VAL A 1 -4.56 0.71 -21.36
CA VAL A 1 -5.70 0.50 -20.47
C VAL A 1 -6.24 -0.92 -20.64
N VAL A 2 -6.74 -1.53 -19.56
CA VAL A 2 -7.38 -2.86 -19.63
C VAL A 2 -8.66 -2.80 -20.50
N ARG A 3 -8.95 -3.88 -21.27
CA ARG A 3 -10.14 -3.94 -22.15
C ARG A 3 -11.41 -4.20 -21.35
N ASP A 4 -11.46 -5.32 -20.64
CA ASP A 4 -12.66 -5.78 -19.93
C ASP A 4 -12.39 -5.97 -18.43
N ARG A 5 -11.38 -6.76 -18.12
CA ARG A 5 -11.02 -7.11 -16.73
C ARG A 5 -9.51 -7.26 -16.55
N VAL A 6 -9.03 -6.95 -15.38
CA VAL A 6 -7.63 -7.21 -15.03
C VAL A 6 -7.37 -8.72 -15.02
N PRO A 7 -6.34 -9.18 -15.74
CA PRO A 7 -6.03 -10.61 -15.82
C PRO A 7 -5.59 -11.19 -14.48
N GLY A 8 -6.32 -12.14 -13.95
CA GLY A 8 -5.95 -12.96 -12.80
C GLY A 8 -6.51 -12.49 -11.46
N PRO A 9 -6.12 -13.20 -10.40
CA PRO A 9 -6.58 -12.90 -9.06
C PRO A 9 -6.02 -11.58 -8.57
N ASP A 10 -6.85 -10.89 -7.78
CA ASP A 10 -6.46 -9.74 -6.99
C ASP A 10 -6.02 -10.22 -5.62
N VAL A 11 -4.81 -9.85 -5.22
CA VAL A 11 -4.25 -10.23 -3.93
C VAL A 11 -3.81 -8.95 -3.23
N ASP A 12 -4.23 -8.80 -1.98
CA ASP A 12 -3.89 -7.64 -1.16
C ASP A 12 -2.37 -7.51 -0.98
N GLU A 13 -1.87 -6.29 -0.87
CA GLU A 13 -0.42 -6.04 -0.67
C GLU A 13 0.11 -6.54 0.67
N PHE A 14 -0.76 -6.69 1.67
CA PHE A 14 -0.44 -7.32 2.95
C PHE A 14 -0.63 -8.83 2.94
N ALA A 15 -0.96 -9.41 1.77
CA ALA A 15 -1.10 -10.84 1.67
C ALA A 15 0.22 -11.55 2.02
N GLU A 16 0.12 -12.52 2.88
CA GLU A 16 1.25 -13.39 3.22
C GLU A 16 1.77 -14.11 1.96
N PRO A 17 3.08 -14.39 1.89
CA PRO A 17 3.67 -15.10 0.75
C PRO A 17 2.91 -16.36 0.34
N GLY A 18 2.40 -17.11 1.31
CA GLY A 18 1.60 -18.32 1.06
C GLY A 18 0.28 -18.06 0.32
N GLN A 19 -0.35 -16.91 0.54
CA GLN A 19 -1.58 -16.52 -0.16
C GLN A 19 -1.30 -16.22 -1.64
N VAL A 20 -0.20 -15.49 -1.92
CA VAL A 20 0.27 -15.23 -3.28
C VAL A 20 0.61 -16.54 -4.00
N ILE A 21 1.38 -17.43 -3.35
CA ILE A 21 1.73 -18.74 -3.89
C ILE A 21 0.48 -19.58 -4.16
N GLY A 22 -0.48 -19.61 -3.22
CA GLY A 22 -1.74 -20.31 -3.39
C GLY A 22 -2.60 -19.75 -4.54
N ALA A 23 -2.62 -18.45 -4.73
CA ALA A 23 -3.30 -17.81 -5.84
C ALA A 23 -2.63 -18.16 -7.19
N LEU A 24 -1.30 -18.11 -7.26
CA LEU A 24 -0.52 -18.49 -8.45
C LEU A 24 -0.60 -19.99 -8.75
N ALA A 25 -0.72 -20.85 -7.73
CA ALA A 25 -0.91 -22.28 -7.95
C ALA A 25 -2.24 -22.59 -8.69
N ARG A 26 -3.29 -21.78 -8.43
CA ARG A 26 -4.57 -21.93 -9.13
C ARG A 26 -4.62 -21.27 -10.51
N ALA A 27 -3.79 -20.24 -10.74
CA ALA A 27 -3.75 -19.48 -12.00
C ALA A 27 -2.28 -19.09 -12.31
N PRO A 28 -1.43 -20.04 -12.73
CA PRO A 28 0.02 -19.82 -12.85
C PRO A 28 0.42 -18.99 -14.08
N HIS A 29 -0.45 -18.86 -15.07
CA HIS A 29 -0.17 -18.17 -16.33
C HIS A 29 -1.33 -17.25 -16.73
N GLY A 30 -1.05 -16.28 -17.58
CA GLY A 30 -2.05 -15.35 -18.08
C GLY A 30 -2.56 -14.39 -17.02
N THR A 31 -1.78 -14.11 -15.97
CA THR A 31 -2.19 -13.26 -14.85
C THR A 31 -1.18 -12.15 -14.56
N LEU A 32 -1.67 -10.98 -14.17
CA LEU A 32 -0.80 -9.89 -13.74
C LEU A 32 -0.01 -10.26 -12.48
N LEU A 33 -0.60 -11.06 -11.60
CA LEU A 33 0.05 -11.54 -10.39
C LEU A 33 1.33 -12.35 -10.69
N ALA A 34 1.33 -13.16 -11.77
CA ALA A 34 2.50 -13.91 -12.20
C ALA A 34 3.62 -13.00 -12.73
N VAL A 35 3.26 -11.85 -13.31
CA VAL A 35 4.24 -10.83 -13.73
C VAL A 35 4.82 -10.10 -12.51
N GLN A 36 4.00 -9.78 -11.52
CA GLN A 36 4.41 -9.06 -10.32
C GLN A 36 5.20 -9.92 -9.32
N HIS A 37 4.93 -11.23 -9.30
CA HIS A 37 5.59 -12.19 -8.41
C HIS A 37 6.11 -13.43 -9.16
N PRO A 38 6.98 -13.26 -10.17
CA PRO A 38 7.39 -14.37 -11.05
C PRO A 38 8.13 -15.48 -10.32
N HIS A 39 8.89 -15.15 -9.26
CA HIS A 39 9.60 -16.08 -8.40
C HIS A 39 8.68 -16.94 -7.51
N ARG A 40 7.40 -16.57 -7.37
CA ARG A 40 6.40 -17.31 -6.58
C ARG A 40 5.49 -18.19 -7.43
N THR A 41 5.73 -18.26 -8.72
CA THR A 41 5.03 -19.21 -9.60
C THR A 41 5.44 -20.65 -9.27
N PRO A 42 4.57 -21.65 -9.46
CA PRO A 42 4.91 -23.05 -9.20
C PRO A 42 6.20 -23.51 -9.89
N ARG A 43 6.42 -23.04 -11.13
CA ARG A 43 7.63 -23.37 -11.90
C ARG A 43 8.90 -22.77 -11.27
N ALA A 44 8.86 -21.51 -10.88
CA ALA A 44 10.00 -20.83 -10.26
C ALA A 44 10.33 -21.44 -8.90
N LEU A 45 9.32 -21.72 -8.08
CA LEU A 45 9.50 -22.39 -6.78
C LEU A 45 10.13 -23.78 -6.94
N ALA A 46 9.66 -24.57 -7.89
CA ALA A 46 10.22 -25.91 -8.15
C ALA A 46 11.69 -25.85 -8.63
N ALA A 47 12.07 -24.77 -9.30
CA ALA A 47 13.44 -24.54 -9.79
C ALA A 47 14.34 -23.79 -8.79
N GLY A 48 13.80 -23.30 -7.67
CA GLY A 48 14.53 -22.43 -6.73
C GLY A 48 14.93 -21.07 -7.31
N THR A 49 14.18 -20.59 -8.32
CA THR A 49 14.49 -19.37 -9.07
C THR A 49 14.13 -18.13 -8.25
N GLY A 50 15.09 -17.22 -8.08
CA GLY A 50 14.90 -15.92 -7.42
C GLY A 50 14.12 -14.91 -8.27
N LEU A 51 13.81 -13.73 -7.69
CA LEU A 51 13.00 -12.70 -8.38
C LEU A 51 13.69 -12.21 -9.65
N LEU A 52 14.95 -11.80 -9.57
CA LEU A 52 15.68 -11.25 -10.71
C LEU A 52 15.90 -12.29 -11.83
N GLU A 53 16.16 -13.53 -11.46
CA GLU A 53 16.31 -14.63 -12.40
C GLU A 53 14.99 -14.97 -13.13
N ALA A 54 13.85 -14.70 -12.51
CA ALA A 54 12.53 -14.94 -13.08
C ALA A 54 12.04 -13.80 -14.01
N LEU A 55 12.72 -12.65 -14.06
CA LEU A 55 12.29 -11.46 -14.83
C LEU A 55 12.15 -11.73 -16.35
N PRO A 56 13.01 -12.49 -17.03
CA PRO A 56 12.82 -12.80 -18.44
C PRO A 56 11.48 -13.49 -18.72
N ALA A 57 11.07 -14.41 -17.84
CA ALA A 57 9.77 -15.07 -17.95
C ALA A 57 8.61 -14.12 -17.67
N ALA A 58 8.74 -13.24 -16.66
CA ALA A 58 7.77 -12.19 -16.37
C ALA A 58 7.58 -11.22 -17.55
N LYS A 59 8.67 -10.80 -18.19
CA LYS A 59 8.63 -9.93 -19.37
C LYS A 59 7.92 -10.59 -20.56
N ALA A 60 8.19 -11.85 -20.80
CA ALA A 60 7.51 -12.60 -21.86
C ALA A 60 5.99 -12.73 -21.58
N GLU A 61 5.63 -13.03 -20.33
CA GLU A 61 4.23 -13.11 -19.87
C GLU A 61 3.54 -11.77 -20.01
N LEU A 62 4.17 -10.67 -19.57
CA LEU A 62 3.64 -9.31 -19.69
C LEU A 62 3.37 -8.95 -21.15
N ALA A 63 4.26 -9.26 -22.08
CA ALA A 63 4.07 -9.02 -23.50
C ALA A 63 2.84 -9.76 -24.07
N VAL A 64 2.58 -10.98 -23.61
CA VAL A 64 1.36 -11.73 -23.97
C VAL A 64 0.11 -11.07 -23.39
N LEU A 65 0.16 -10.68 -22.10
CA LEU A 65 -0.96 -10.00 -21.43
C LEU A 65 -1.34 -8.68 -22.10
N ILE A 66 -0.34 -7.86 -22.45
CA ILE A 66 -0.57 -6.57 -23.13
C ILE A 66 -1.36 -6.79 -24.42
N ARG A 67 -0.92 -7.69 -25.28
CA ARG A 67 -1.61 -7.98 -26.54
C ARG A 67 -3.03 -8.52 -26.36
N ARG A 68 -3.23 -9.36 -25.35
CA ARG A 68 -4.49 -10.06 -25.14
C ARG A 68 -5.54 -9.24 -24.39
N ALA A 69 -5.13 -8.54 -23.33
CA ALA A 69 -6.03 -7.97 -22.35
C ALA A 69 -6.02 -6.43 -22.28
N TYR A 70 -5.05 -5.79 -22.94
CA TYR A 70 -4.92 -4.33 -22.88
C TYR A 70 -5.10 -3.70 -24.26
N ARG A 71 -5.50 -2.45 -24.25
CA ARG A 71 -5.52 -1.55 -25.41
C ARG A 71 -4.48 -0.46 -25.19
N GLU A 72 -3.66 -0.24 -26.16
CA GLU A 72 -2.71 0.85 -26.17
C GLU A 72 -3.44 2.19 -26.36
N VAL A 73 -3.01 3.18 -25.61
CA VAL A 73 -3.45 4.58 -25.72
C VAL A 73 -2.25 5.47 -25.50
N THR A 74 -2.20 6.60 -26.19
CA THR A 74 -1.07 7.53 -26.16
C THR A 74 -1.51 8.90 -25.66
N ASP A 75 -0.60 9.60 -25.01
CA ASP A 75 -0.77 10.98 -24.52
C ASP A 75 -2.05 11.21 -23.71
N VAL A 76 -2.41 10.24 -22.85
CA VAL A 76 -3.61 10.33 -22.01
C VAL A 76 -3.24 10.50 -20.54
N VAL A 77 -4.13 11.17 -19.81
CA VAL A 77 -4.24 11.05 -18.37
C VAL A 77 -5.54 10.33 -18.07
N ALA A 78 -5.61 9.65 -16.92
CA ALA A 78 -6.79 8.86 -16.60
C ALA A 78 -7.43 9.31 -15.28
N PRO A 79 -8.48 10.14 -15.31
CA PRO A 79 -9.34 10.34 -14.16
C PRO A 79 -9.82 9.00 -13.62
N TYR A 80 -9.76 8.87 -12.30
CA TYR A 80 -10.02 7.62 -11.61
C TYR A 80 -10.89 7.84 -10.38
N ARG A 81 -11.84 6.95 -10.18
CA ARG A 81 -12.66 6.88 -8.98
C ARG A 81 -12.74 5.45 -8.49
N VAL A 82 -12.71 5.26 -7.19
CA VAL A 82 -13.02 4.01 -6.52
C VAL A 82 -13.96 4.26 -5.36
N ASP A 83 -15.02 3.46 -5.27
CA ASP A 83 -15.96 3.43 -4.14
C ASP A 83 -15.99 2.02 -3.57
N GLY A 84 -15.82 1.90 -2.27
CA GLY A 84 -15.83 0.62 -1.58
C GLY A 84 -16.26 0.72 -0.12
N PRO A 85 -16.34 -0.41 0.57
CA PRO A 85 -16.70 -0.45 1.98
C PRO A 85 -15.69 0.28 2.87
N ASP A 86 -14.47 0.46 2.39
CA ASP A 86 -13.35 1.13 3.06
C ASP A 86 -13.20 2.61 2.68
N GLY A 87 -14.09 3.16 1.86
CA GLY A 87 -14.14 4.58 1.52
C GLY A 87 -14.26 4.86 0.04
N THR A 88 -14.01 6.12 -0.32
CA THR A 88 -14.00 6.64 -1.69
C THR A 88 -12.69 7.36 -1.94
N ALA A 89 -12.07 7.16 -3.11
CA ALA A 89 -10.99 7.98 -3.59
C ALA A 89 -11.24 8.42 -5.04
N CYS A 90 -10.99 9.70 -5.30
CA CYS A 90 -11.00 10.30 -6.62
C CYS A 90 -9.62 10.87 -6.91
N GLY A 91 -9.15 10.74 -8.14
CA GLY A 91 -7.83 11.24 -8.49
C GLY A 91 -7.49 11.09 -9.97
N LEU A 92 -6.23 11.31 -10.28
CA LEU A 92 -5.69 11.23 -11.62
C LEU A 92 -4.57 10.18 -11.67
N LEU A 93 -4.73 9.17 -12.50
CA LEU A 93 -3.63 8.28 -12.90
C LEU A 93 -2.84 8.96 -14.01
N CYS A 94 -1.57 9.22 -13.74
CA CYS A 94 -0.64 9.86 -14.68
C CYS A 94 0.80 9.46 -14.36
N LEU A 95 1.74 9.86 -15.22
CA LEU A 95 3.16 9.79 -14.90
C LEU A 95 3.56 11.04 -14.10
N VAL A 96 4.27 10.83 -13.00
CA VAL A 96 4.78 11.89 -12.12
C VAL A 96 6.29 11.74 -12.01
N ASP A 97 7.01 12.86 -12.07
CA ASP A 97 8.45 12.90 -11.84
C ASP A 97 8.75 12.38 -10.42
N PRO A 98 9.50 11.28 -10.26
CA PRO A 98 9.81 10.73 -8.95
C PRO A 98 10.53 11.71 -8.04
N ASP A 99 11.34 12.64 -8.58
CA ASP A 99 12.10 13.61 -7.80
C ASP A 99 11.23 14.72 -7.18
N ALA A 100 10.04 14.93 -7.75
CA ALA A 100 9.06 15.89 -7.22
C ALA A 100 8.26 15.35 -5.99
N ILE A 101 8.44 14.09 -5.62
CA ILE A 101 7.62 13.41 -4.61
C ILE A 101 8.36 13.36 -3.26
N ALA A 102 7.72 13.75 -2.17
CA ALA A 102 8.26 13.61 -0.82
C ALA A 102 7.90 12.25 -0.20
N HIS A 103 8.84 11.63 0.50
CA HIS A 103 8.62 10.37 1.24
C HIS A 103 8.02 10.60 2.62
N THR A 104 7.18 9.66 3.06
CA THR A 104 6.60 9.62 4.42
C THR A 104 7.38 8.68 5.35
N GLU A 105 7.94 7.61 4.80
CA GLU A 105 8.59 6.53 5.54
C GLU A 105 10.01 6.28 4.99
N ASP A 106 10.87 5.70 5.81
CA ASP A 106 12.16 5.18 5.35
C ASP A 106 11.95 3.93 4.48
N VAL A 107 12.84 3.72 3.54
CA VAL A 107 12.84 2.57 2.64
C VAL A 107 13.98 1.61 2.96
N TYR A 108 13.83 0.35 2.57
CA TYR A 108 14.90 -0.64 2.64
C TYR A 108 15.74 -0.58 1.36
N PRO A 109 17.06 -0.28 1.44
CA PRO A 109 17.90 -0.12 0.24
C PRO A 109 17.89 -1.35 -0.67
N ASP A 110 17.99 -2.55 -0.09
CA ASP A 110 17.98 -3.80 -0.87
C ASP A 110 16.67 -4.00 -1.63
N VAL A 111 15.52 -3.65 -1.00
CA VAL A 111 14.20 -3.72 -1.65
C VAL A 111 14.08 -2.66 -2.75
N VAL A 112 14.69 -1.49 -2.55
CA VAL A 112 14.71 -0.43 -3.56
C VAL A 112 15.51 -0.88 -4.78
N ALA A 113 16.74 -1.39 -4.58
CA ALA A 113 17.59 -1.88 -5.66
C ALA A 113 16.92 -3.02 -6.45
N GLU A 114 16.34 -4.01 -5.75
CA GLU A 114 15.61 -5.09 -6.41
C GLU A 114 14.42 -4.59 -7.24
N ARG A 115 13.63 -3.64 -6.71
CA ARG A 115 12.51 -3.05 -7.43
C ARG A 115 12.93 -2.15 -8.58
N ALA A 116 14.07 -1.46 -8.47
CA ALA A 116 14.63 -0.67 -9.57
C ALA A 116 14.98 -1.56 -10.76
N GLU A 117 15.63 -2.71 -10.51
CA GLU A 117 15.89 -3.71 -11.54
C GLU A 117 14.61 -4.28 -12.18
N VAL A 118 13.58 -4.54 -11.37
CA VAL A 118 12.28 -4.99 -11.88
C VAL A 118 11.67 -3.96 -12.83
N LEU A 119 11.63 -2.68 -12.41
CA LEU A 119 11.08 -1.59 -13.24
C LEU A 119 11.88 -1.42 -14.55
N ALA A 120 13.21 -1.39 -14.47
CA ALA A 120 14.09 -1.27 -15.65
C ALA A 120 13.94 -2.48 -16.59
N SER A 121 13.86 -3.70 -16.04
CA SER A 121 13.72 -4.92 -16.85
C SER A 121 12.38 -5.02 -17.55
N LEU A 122 11.28 -4.73 -16.86
CA LEU A 122 9.94 -4.80 -17.44
C LEU A 122 9.68 -3.63 -18.38
N GLY A 123 10.21 -2.43 -18.11
CA GLY A 123 9.93 -1.19 -18.84
C GLY A 123 8.48 -0.71 -18.70
N ILE A 124 7.68 -1.37 -17.87
CA ILE A 124 6.24 -1.11 -17.69
C ILE A 124 5.89 -1.09 -16.22
N ALA A 125 5.23 -0.02 -15.77
CA ALA A 125 4.61 0.02 -14.45
C ALA A 125 3.26 -0.72 -14.48
N THR A 126 3.10 -1.69 -13.59
CA THR A 126 1.87 -2.50 -13.47
C THR A 126 0.97 -2.06 -12.32
N SER A 127 1.45 -1.19 -11.44
CA SER A 127 0.72 -0.64 -10.29
C SER A 127 1.12 0.81 -10.04
N ALA A 128 0.16 1.64 -9.71
CA ALA A 128 0.40 3.04 -9.40
C ALA A 128 0.90 3.23 -7.95
N ALA A 129 1.82 4.15 -7.74
CA ALA A 129 2.03 4.72 -6.40
C ALA A 129 0.83 5.61 -6.06
N MET A 130 0.48 5.73 -4.79
CA MET A 130 -0.58 6.61 -4.33
C MET A 130 0.03 7.86 -3.71
N LEU A 131 -0.31 9.00 -4.25
CA LEU A 131 0.23 10.30 -3.84
C LEU A 131 -0.89 11.21 -3.36
N VAL A 132 -0.61 11.98 -2.31
CA VAL A 132 -1.54 12.97 -1.78
C VAL A 132 -0.90 14.35 -1.78
N PRO A 133 -1.65 15.43 -2.06
CA PRO A 133 -1.14 16.79 -1.91
C PRO A 133 -0.90 17.09 -0.42
N MET A 134 0.22 17.75 -0.12
CA MET A 134 0.55 18.16 1.25
C MET A 134 -0.38 19.26 1.77
N THR A 135 -1.02 20.00 0.88
CA THR A 135 -2.06 20.99 1.22
C THR A 135 -3.41 20.40 0.83
N PRO A 136 -4.39 20.38 1.74
CA PRO A 136 -5.75 19.95 1.42
C PRO A 136 -6.32 20.76 0.24
N ASP A 137 -6.78 20.04 -0.79
CA ASP A 137 -7.39 20.64 -1.98
C ASP A 137 -8.34 19.61 -2.62
N ASP A 138 -9.59 20.01 -2.81
CA ASP A 138 -10.62 19.15 -3.40
C ASP A 138 -10.80 19.36 -4.91
N GLY A 139 -10.06 20.27 -5.54
CA GLY A 139 -10.21 20.63 -6.94
C GLY A 139 -10.09 19.45 -7.89
N LEU A 140 -9.13 18.54 -7.66
CA LEU A 140 -8.99 17.31 -8.45
C LEU A 140 -10.18 16.35 -8.22
N THR A 141 -10.65 16.23 -6.99
CA THR A 141 -11.82 15.42 -6.65
C THR A 141 -13.08 15.94 -7.34
N GLU A 142 -13.30 17.27 -7.33
CA GLU A 142 -14.43 17.90 -8.00
C GLU A 142 -14.40 17.67 -9.50
N LEU A 143 -13.23 17.77 -10.14
CA LEU A 143 -13.06 17.48 -11.57
C LEU A 143 -13.43 16.03 -11.91
N VAL A 144 -13.04 15.07 -11.09
CA VAL A 144 -13.37 13.64 -11.32
C VAL A 144 -14.86 13.38 -11.08
N LEU A 145 -15.44 13.95 -10.03
CA LEU A 145 -16.87 13.82 -9.73
C LEU A 145 -17.74 14.52 -10.79
N GLY A 146 -17.21 15.53 -11.45
CA GLY A 146 -17.87 16.23 -12.56
C GLY A 146 -17.81 15.50 -13.91
N MET A 147 -17.20 14.30 -13.98
CA MET A 147 -17.19 13.50 -15.19
C MET A 147 -18.59 12.97 -15.49
N THR A 148 -19.15 13.30 -16.66
CA THR A 148 -20.50 12.93 -17.10
C THR A 148 -20.52 11.85 -18.18
N GLU A 149 -19.38 11.63 -18.81
CA GLU A 149 -19.22 10.63 -19.86
C GLU A 149 -19.13 9.23 -19.25
N ASP A 150 -19.47 8.22 -20.04
CA ASP A 150 -19.28 6.83 -19.65
C ASP A 150 -17.78 6.55 -19.43
N PRO A 151 -17.42 5.85 -18.35
CA PRO A 151 -16.02 5.48 -18.10
C PRO A 151 -15.55 4.46 -19.16
N GLU A 152 -14.29 4.56 -19.54
CA GLU A 152 -13.64 3.57 -20.41
C GLU A 152 -13.59 2.18 -19.74
N VAL A 153 -13.41 2.16 -18.43
CA VAL A 153 -13.44 0.93 -17.61
C VAL A 153 -14.33 1.14 -16.41
N SER A 154 -15.26 0.20 -16.21
CA SER A 154 -16.03 0.08 -14.97
C SER A 154 -16.04 -1.37 -14.53
N LEU A 155 -15.52 -1.66 -13.33
CA LEU A 155 -15.49 -3.01 -12.79
C LEU A 155 -15.62 -3.02 -11.27
N VAL A 156 -16.00 -4.18 -10.73
CA VAL A 156 -15.99 -4.45 -9.29
C VAL A 156 -14.90 -5.48 -9.00
N ASP A 157 -14.07 -5.21 -8.00
CA ASP A 157 -13.03 -6.13 -7.56
C ASP A 157 -13.56 -7.19 -6.58
N SER A 158 -12.68 -8.12 -6.16
CA SER A 158 -13.03 -9.17 -5.20
C SER A 158 -13.35 -8.66 -3.80
N GLY A 159 -12.91 -7.44 -3.45
CA GLY A 159 -13.21 -6.75 -2.19
C GLY A 159 -14.52 -5.95 -2.22
N GLY A 160 -15.26 -6.01 -3.33
CA GLY A 160 -16.51 -5.26 -3.50
C GLY A 160 -16.31 -3.78 -3.83
N ARG A 161 -15.08 -3.35 -4.13
CA ARG A 161 -14.82 -1.98 -4.57
C ARG A 161 -15.18 -1.83 -6.03
N ARG A 162 -15.88 -0.76 -6.37
CA ARG A 162 -16.19 -0.40 -7.76
C ARG A 162 -15.19 0.63 -8.24
N HIS A 163 -14.60 0.37 -9.39
CA HIS A 163 -13.57 1.19 -10.01
C HIS A 163 -14.08 1.77 -11.33
N TRP A 164 -13.79 3.05 -11.58
CA TRP A 164 -14.04 3.73 -12.85
C TRP A 164 -12.78 4.39 -13.32
N VAL A 165 -12.50 4.27 -14.61
CA VAL A 165 -11.38 4.91 -15.29
C VAL A 165 -11.90 5.62 -16.52
N TRP A 166 -11.62 6.87 -16.68
CA TRP A 166 -11.83 7.65 -17.89
C TRP A 166 -10.49 7.88 -18.59
N LEU A 167 -10.52 8.24 -19.86
CA LEU A 167 -9.33 8.61 -20.60
C LEU A 167 -9.52 10.03 -21.14
N VAL A 168 -8.56 10.90 -20.87
CA VAL A 168 -8.54 12.28 -21.35
C VAL A 168 -7.28 12.48 -22.16
N GLY A 169 -7.45 12.66 -23.48
CA GLY A 169 -6.39 12.95 -24.42
C GLY A 169 -5.93 14.41 -24.39
N PRO A 170 -4.94 14.77 -25.21
CA PRO A 170 -4.35 16.13 -25.27
C PRO A 170 -5.40 17.22 -25.49
N GLY A 171 -5.23 18.34 -24.80
CA GLY A 171 -6.06 19.54 -24.93
C GLY A 171 -6.41 20.16 -23.59
N ALA A 172 -7.22 21.23 -23.63
CA ALA A 172 -7.52 22.08 -22.48
C ALA A 172 -8.06 21.32 -21.25
N ARG A 173 -8.80 20.22 -21.48
CA ARG A 173 -9.32 19.37 -20.41
C ARG A 173 -8.20 18.61 -19.73
N GLN A 174 -7.29 17.98 -20.47
CA GLN A 174 -6.11 17.32 -19.94
C GLN A 174 -5.25 18.30 -19.13
N ASP A 175 -5.01 19.51 -19.71
CA ASP A 175 -4.25 20.55 -19.02
C ASP A 175 -4.89 20.95 -17.68
N THR A 176 -6.22 20.94 -17.61
CA THR A 176 -6.94 21.23 -16.37
C THR A 176 -6.71 20.17 -15.30
N PHE A 177 -6.79 18.88 -15.66
CA PHE A 177 -6.48 17.78 -14.75
C PHE A 177 -5.01 17.81 -14.30
N LEU A 178 -4.08 18.03 -15.23
CA LEU A 178 -2.64 18.10 -14.91
C LEU A 178 -2.31 19.26 -13.98
N ARG A 179 -2.91 20.43 -14.20
CA ARG A 179 -2.74 21.59 -13.30
C ARG A 179 -3.29 21.31 -11.90
N ALA A 180 -4.46 20.69 -11.80
CA ALA A 180 -5.03 20.34 -10.50
C ALA A 180 -4.16 19.30 -9.76
N ALA A 181 -3.67 18.28 -10.47
CA ALA A 181 -2.79 17.26 -9.88
C ALA A 181 -1.43 17.82 -9.47
N GLY A 182 -0.89 18.80 -10.19
CA GLY A 182 0.41 19.44 -9.93
C GLY A 182 0.33 20.72 -9.07
N ALA A 183 -0.84 21.11 -8.57
CA ALA A 183 -1.02 22.36 -7.84
C ALA A 183 -0.22 22.43 -6.52
N HIS A 184 0.07 21.29 -5.91
CA HIS A 184 0.72 21.18 -4.61
C HIS A 184 1.88 20.17 -4.63
N ARG A 185 2.78 20.30 -3.66
CA ARG A 185 3.80 19.27 -3.42
C ARG A 185 3.10 17.94 -3.06
N LEU A 186 3.61 16.87 -3.62
CA LEU A 186 3.05 15.53 -3.45
C LEU A 186 3.84 14.73 -2.39
N LEU A 187 3.11 13.98 -1.60
CA LEU A 187 3.60 13.10 -0.56
C LEU A 187 3.19 11.67 -0.88
N VAL A 188 4.07 10.71 -0.62
CA VAL A 188 3.72 9.30 -0.80
C VAL A 188 2.71 8.88 0.26
N ALA A 189 1.52 8.47 -0.17
CA ALA A 189 0.53 7.80 0.67
C ALA A 189 0.74 6.28 0.67
N ASP A 190 1.09 5.72 -0.50
CA ASP A 190 1.45 4.31 -0.67
C ASP A 190 2.51 4.16 -1.76
N GLY A 191 3.49 3.26 -1.54
CA GLY A 191 4.51 2.94 -2.52
C GLY A 191 5.83 3.67 -2.33
N ASN A 192 6.26 3.99 -1.09
CA ASN A 192 7.57 4.60 -0.80
C ASN A 192 8.72 3.88 -1.52
N HIS A 193 8.77 2.54 -1.49
CA HIS A 193 9.78 1.77 -2.20
C HIS A 193 9.65 1.90 -3.74
N ARG A 194 8.43 2.05 -4.29
CA ARG A 194 8.23 2.25 -5.74
C ARG A 194 8.80 3.60 -6.20
N VAL A 195 8.54 4.65 -5.44
CA VAL A 195 9.08 6.00 -5.73
C VAL A 195 10.61 6.00 -5.64
N ALA A 196 11.17 5.42 -4.57
CA ALA A 196 12.62 5.32 -4.42
C ALA A 196 13.26 4.48 -5.54
N ALA A 197 12.65 3.36 -5.91
CA ALA A 197 13.12 2.50 -7.00
C ALA A 197 13.06 3.19 -8.37
N ALA A 198 12.05 4.00 -8.63
CA ALA A 198 11.95 4.79 -9.87
C ALA A 198 13.09 5.82 -9.98
N ARG A 199 13.44 6.47 -8.86
CA ARG A 199 14.61 7.37 -8.78
C ARG A 199 15.92 6.63 -9.03
N GLU A 200 16.11 5.51 -8.35
CA GLU A 200 17.33 4.70 -8.49
C GLU A 200 17.50 4.16 -9.91
N ALA A 201 16.39 3.79 -10.57
CA ALA A 201 16.39 3.38 -11.97
C ALA A 201 16.55 4.54 -12.96
N GLY A 202 16.59 5.78 -12.51
CA GLY A 202 16.73 6.97 -13.36
C GLY A 202 15.51 7.22 -14.27
N LEU A 203 14.31 6.81 -13.86
CA LEU A 203 13.10 6.96 -14.66
C LEU A 203 12.63 8.41 -14.68
N ALA A 204 12.27 8.92 -15.86
CA ALA A 204 11.69 10.25 -16.01
C ALA A 204 10.27 10.37 -15.46
N GLY A 205 9.57 9.25 -15.27
CA GLY A 205 8.21 9.23 -14.74
C GLY A 205 7.88 7.93 -14.03
N LEU A 206 7.02 8.03 -13.03
CA LEU A 206 6.43 6.91 -12.30
C LEU A 206 4.92 6.95 -12.43
N LEU A 207 4.28 5.81 -12.72
CA LEU A 207 2.83 5.72 -12.68
C LEU A 207 2.34 5.97 -11.26
N ALA A 208 1.52 7.00 -11.11
CA ALA A 208 0.96 7.39 -9.83
C ALA A 208 -0.54 7.69 -9.93
N LEU A 209 -1.27 7.46 -8.85
CA LEU A 209 -2.57 8.04 -8.58
C LEU A 209 -2.37 9.25 -7.68
N VAL A 210 -2.50 10.44 -8.23
CA VAL A 210 -2.60 11.67 -7.43
C VAL A 210 -4.04 11.76 -6.95
N THR A 211 -4.27 11.71 -5.64
CA THR A 211 -5.61 11.65 -5.06
C THR A 211 -5.73 12.57 -3.85
N ALA A 212 -6.91 13.10 -3.68
CA ALA A 212 -7.29 13.94 -2.55
C ALA A 212 -8.77 13.70 -2.22
N GLY A 213 -9.26 14.46 -1.27
CA GLY A 213 -10.68 14.52 -0.99
C GLY A 213 -11.10 13.87 0.32
N PRO A 214 -12.32 14.19 0.77
CA PRO A 214 -12.81 13.87 2.11
C PRO A 214 -13.08 12.38 2.33
N GLY A 215 -13.18 11.60 1.26
CA GLY A 215 -13.41 10.16 1.32
C GLY A 215 -12.16 9.32 1.56
N LEU A 216 -10.96 9.93 1.40
CA LEU A 216 -9.70 9.25 1.64
C LEU A 216 -9.47 9.05 3.14
N ARG A 217 -9.10 7.85 3.54
CA ARG A 217 -8.89 7.48 4.94
C ARG A 217 -7.51 6.90 5.16
N VAL A 218 -7.00 7.06 6.37
CA VAL A 218 -5.84 6.33 6.88
C VAL A 218 -6.39 5.26 7.82
N GLY A 219 -6.26 4.00 7.42
CA GLY A 219 -6.60 2.86 8.25
C GLY A 219 -5.47 2.52 9.22
N PRO A 220 -5.77 1.70 10.25
CA PRO A 220 -4.76 1.23 11.19
C PRO A 220 -3.87 0.16 10.56
N ILE A 221 -2.59 0.15 10.98
CA ILE A 221 -1.71 -1.01 10.85
C ILE A 221 -1.31 -1.43 12.26
N HIS A 222 -1.59 -2.67 12.60
CA HIS A 222 -1.33 -3.25 13.90
C HIS A 222 0.01 -3.97 13.93
N ARG A 223 0.43 -4.45 15.12
CA ARG A 223 1.60 -5.30 15.29
C ARG A 223 1.18 -6.62 15.90
N ALA A 224 1.46 -7.72 15.20
CA ALA A 224 1.25 -9.07 15.69
C ALA A 224 2.58 -9.66 16.19
N VAL A 225 2.59 -10.21 17.38
CA VAL A 225 3.75 -10.91 17.98
C VAL A 225 3.54 -12.41 17.81
N VAL A 226 4.53 -13.08 17.22
CA VAL A 226 4.44 -14.49 16.85
C VAL A 226 5.75 -15.23 17.16
N GLY A 227 5.65 -16.47 17.59
CA GLY A 227 6.81 -17.38 17.77
C GLY A 227 7.76 -16.99 18.89
N THR A 228 7.29 -16.22 19.86
CA THR A 228 8.10 -15.76 21.02
C THR A 228 7.86 -16.61 22.27
N GLY A 229 6.73 -17.29 22.35
CA GLY A 229 6.30 -18.04 23.54
C GLY A 229 5.81 -17.16 24.69
N LEU A 230 5.60 -15.85 24.48
CA LEU A 230 5.15 -14.91 25.50
C LEU A 230 3.67 -15.11 25.82
N ALA A 231 3.36 -15.32 27.10
CA ALA A 231 2.00 -15.30 27.61
C ALA A 231 1.54 -13.87 27.96
N ALA A 232 0.23 -13.69 28.14
CA ALA A 232 -0.33 -12.38 28.52
C ALA A 232 0.29 -11.82 29.80
N SER A 233 0.57 -12.67 30.79
CA SER A 233 1.21 -12.30 32.06
C SER A 233 2.63 -11.77 31.88
N ASP A 234 3.39 -12.31 30.89
CA ASP A 234 4.74 -11.85 30.60
C ASP A 234 4.71 -10.46 29.99
N LEU A 235 3.75 -10.22 29.08
CA LEU A 235 3.52 -8.90 28.49
C LEU A 235 3.19 -7.85 29.55
N VAL A 236 2.23 -8.13 30.43
CA VAL A 236 1.85 -7.23 31.53
C VAL A 236 3.07 -6.90 32.40
N THR A 237 3.78 -7.95 32.87
CA THR A 237 4.96 -7.78 33.71
C THR A 237 6.04 -6.93 33.05
N ALA A 238 6.30 -7.15 31.77
CA ALA A 238 7.31 -6.41 31.02
C ALA A 238 6.93 -4.93 30.83
N TRP A 239 5.67 -4.65 30.50
CA TRP A 239 5.19 -3.28 30.29
C TRP A 239 5.10 -2.48 31.59
N GLU A 240 4.63 -3.09 32.70
CA GLU A 240 4.63 -2.44 34.01
C GLU A 240 6.05 -2.12 34.51
N ARG A 241 7.04 -3.00 34.24
CA ARG A 241 8.46 -2.76 34.58
C ARG A 241 9.04 -1.50 33.93
N VAL A 242 8.55 -1.15 32.73
CA VAL A 242 8.96 0.10 32.04
C VAL A 242 8.04 1.28 32.36
N GLY A 243 7.13 1.11 33.34
CA GLY A 243 6.27 2.17 33.89
C GLY A 243 4.99 2.43 33.11
N LEU A 244 4.56 1.49 32.24
CA LEU A 244 3.28 1.60 31.55
C LEU A 244 2.14 1.15 32.45
N ARG A 245 0.97 1.75 32.27
CA ARG A 245 -0.27 1.32 32.91
C ARG A 245 -0.95 0.27 32.06
N VAL A 246 -1.18 -0.90 32.63
CA VAL A 246 -1.85 -2.01 31.97
C VAL A 246 -3.13 -2.35 32.74
N GLY A 247 -4.25 -2.52 32.02
CA GLY A 247 -5.52 -2.96 32.59
C GLY A 247 -6.16 -4.03 31.71
N GLU A 248 -6.99 -4.88 32.28
CA GLU A 248 -7.78 -5.85 31.52
C GLU A 248 -9.08 -5.22 30.99
N LEU A 249 -9.50 -5.68 29.81
CA LEU A 249 -10.77 -5.33 29.20
C LEU A 249 -11.63 -6.58 29.03
N PRO A 250 -12.97 -6.47 29.18
CA PRO A 250 -13.88 -7.60 29.01
C PRO A 250 -14.03 -8.04 27.53
N PHE A 251 -13.71 -7.17 26.59
CA PHE A 251 -13.76 -7.43 25.15
C PHE A 251 -12.86 -6.44 24.39
N VAL A 252 -12.61 -6.75 23.12
CA VAL A 252 -11.84 -5.88 22.22
C VAL A 252 -12.66 -4.62 21.91
N ILE A 253 -12.03 -3.47 22.08
CA ILE A 253 -12.55 -2.15 21.69
C ILE A 253 -11.66 -1.55 20.61
N ASP A 254 -12.16 -0.57 19.88
CA ASP A 254 -11.33 0.21 18.95
C ASP A 254 -10.28 1.01 19.74
N PRO A 255 -9.00 0.99 19.31
CA PRO A 255 -7.96 1.78 19.97
C PRO A 255 -8.15 3.27 19.70
N GLU A 256 -7.89 4.09 20.72
CA GLU A 256 -7.86 5.54 20.65
C GLU A 256 -6.41 6.05 20.65
N PRO A 257 -6.12 7.24 20.10
CA PRO A 257 -4.79 7.83 20.18
C PRO A 257 -4.26 7.87 21.63
N GLY A 258 -3.04 7.36 21.84
CA GLY A 258 -2.43 7.21 23.16
C GLY A 258 -2.84 5.95 23.92
N VAL A 259 -3.62 5.05 23.32
CA VAL A 259 -4.05 3.79 23.92
C VAL A 259 -3.85 2.65 22.92
N VAL A 260 -3.20 1.60 23.37
CA VAL A 260 -3.08 0.33 22.63
C VAL A 260 -4.00 -0.71 23.27
N VAL A 261 -4.82 -1.35 22.45
CA VAL A 261 -5.61 -2.51 22.86
C VAL A 261 -4.87 -3.76 22.41
N VAL A 262 -4.58 -4.66 23.33
CA VAL A 262 -3.81 -5.87 23.03
C VAL A 262 -4.72 -7.08 23.16
N ARG A 263 -4.93 -7.77 22.06
CA ARG A 263 -5.65 -9.03 22.02
C ARG A 263 -4.66 -10.18 22.13
N THR A 264 -4.85 -11.02 23.12
CA THR A 264 -4.16 -12.32 23.26
C THR A 264 -5.19 -13.47 23.12
N PRO A 265 -4.78 -14.73 23.07
CA PRO A 265 -5.72 -15.86 23.06
C PRO A 265 -6.65 -15.90 24.27
N ASP A 266 -6.16 -15.45 25.45
CA ASP A 266 -6.85 -15.66 26.73
C ASP A 266 -7.50 -14.39 27.29
N THR A 267 -6.98 -13.20 26.93
CA THR A 267 -7.44 -11.93 27.51
C THR A 267 -7.24 -10.76 26.55
N VAL A 268 -7.90 -9.65 26.88
CA VAL A 268 -7.73 -8.37 26.20
C VAL A 268 -7.17 -7.36 27.19
N LEU A 269 -6.10 -6.68 26.81
CA LEU A 269 -5.41 -5.71 27.65
C LEU A 269 -5.55 -4.31 27.06
N ARG A 270 -5.58 -3.30 27.93
CA ARG A 270 -5.48 -1.88 27.59
C ARG A 270 -4.17 -1.34 28.12
N VAL A 271 -3.35 -0.76 27.26
CA VAL A 271 -2.05 -0.17 27.61
C VAL A 271 -2.09 1.32 27.30
N GLU A 272 -1.81 2.15 28.30
CA GLU A 272 -1.71 3.60 28.14
C GLU A 272 -0.29 3.97 27.68
N LEU A 273 -0.21 4.68 26.55
CA LEU A 273 1.07 5.15 26.02
C LEU A 273 1.53 6.43 26.74
N PRO A 274 2.86 6.65 26.91
CA PRO A 274 3.39 7.86 27.48
C PRO A 274 3.03 9.07 26.60
N ALA A 275 2.48 10.13 27.19
CA ALA A 275 2.12 11.34 26.50
C ALA A 275 3.34 12.05 25.87
N GLY A 276 3.15 12.72 24.72
CA GLY A 276 4.16 13.60 24.11
C GLY A 276 5.28 12.89 23.35
N ARG A 277 5.25 11.58 23.16
CA ARG A 277 6.32 10.81 22.48
C ARG A 277 6.10 10.60 20.96
N GLY A 278 5.28 11.39 20.32
CA GLY A 278 5.11 11.32 18.86
C GLY A 278 3.87 10.53 18.43
N ILE A 279 4.02 9.65 17.41
CA ILE A 279 2.97 8.78 16.90
C ILE A 279 2.95 7.45 17.67
N ASP A 280 1.75 6.92 17.90
CA ASP A 280 1.56 5.71 18.70
C ASP A 280 2.39 4.52 18.17
N HIS A 281 2.49 4.35 16.85
CA HIS A 281 3.32 3.31 16.23
C HIS A 281 4.78 3.38 16.65
N ALA A 282 5.38 4.58 16.70
CA ALA A 282 6.76 4.75 17.13
C ALA A 282 6.95 4.40 18.62
N VAL A 283 5.95 4.72 19.45
CA VAL A 283 5.97 4.38 20.87
C VAL A 283 5.79 2.88 21.08
N VAL A 284 4.88 2.26 20.34
CA VAL A 284 4.68 0.80 20.36
C VAL A 284 5.99 0.08 20.00
N GLU A 285 6.64 0.48 18.92
CA GLU A 285 7.88 -0.15 18.47
C GLU A 285 9.04 0.07 19.44
N SER A 286 9.24 1.31 19.91
CA SER A 286 10.39 1.64 20.74
C SER A 286 10.21 1.22 22.21
N VAL A 287 9.00 1.36 22.76
CA VAL A 287 8.77 1.14 24.20
C VAL A 287 8.16 -0.23 24.45
N LEU A 288 7.02 -0.58 23.79
CA LEU A 288 6.33 -1.82 24.08
C LEU A 288 7.08 -3.05 23.54
N LEU A 289 7.59 -2.96 22.31
CA LEU A 289 8.28 -4.08 21.67
C LEU A 289 9.77 -4.10 22.06
N HIS A 290 10.50 -3.04 21.74
CA HIS A 290 11.97 -3.06 21.91
C HIS A 290 12.38 -2.94 23.37
N GLN A 291 11.97 -1.88 24.07
CA GLN A 291 12.46 -1.60 25.43
C GLN A 291 11.92 -2.61 26.46
N ALA A 292 10.62 -2.95 26.38
CA ALA A 292 9.97 -3.81 27.38
C ALA A 292 10.15 -5.30 27.08
N LEU A 293 10.00 -5.72 25.82
CA LEU A 293 10.01 -7.14 25.42
C LEU A 293 11.34 -7.59 24.81
N GLY A 294 12.25 -6.65 24.48
CA GLY A 294 13.50 -6.96 23.78
C GLY A 294 13.31 -7.43 22.34
N LEU A 295 12.13 -7.19 21.76
CA LEU A 295 11.81 -7.57 20.39
C LEU A 295 12.21 -6.48 19.40
N ASP A 296 12.97 -6.84 18.39
CA ASP A 296 13.22 -5.95 17.26
C ASP A 296 11.92 -5.83 16.43
N PRO A 297 11.39 -4.61 16.22
CA PRO A 297 10.19 -4.39 15.39
C PRO A 297 10.30 -4.90 13.95
N GLU A 298 11.53 -5.04 13.43
CA GLU A 298 11.81 -5.54 12.08
C GLU A 298 12.08 -7.07 12.05
N SER A 299 12.05 -7.73 13.20
CA SER A 299 12.27 -9.17 13.28
C SER A 299 11.07 -9.97 12.72
N PRO A 300 11.29 -11.23 12.30
CA PRO A 300 10.21 -12.11 11.88
C PRO A 300 9.14 -12.37 12.95
N SER A 301 9.47 -12.14 14.23
CA SER A 301 8.54 -12.28 15.37
C SER A 301 7.58 -11.11 15.51
N VAL A 302 7.76 -10.02 14.78
CA VAL A 302 6.85 -8.86 14.77
C VAL A 302 6.34 -8.66 13.35
N LYS A 303 5.02 -8.79 13.16
CA LYS A 303 4.39 -8.62 11.86
C LYS A 303 3.48 -7.39 11.83
N ALA A 304 3.60 -6.58 10.79
CA ALA A 304 2.64 -5.53 10.50
C ALA A 304 1.40 -6.18 9.85
N VAL A 305 0.22 -5.96 10.45
CA VAL A 305 -1.05 -6.56 10.00
C VAL A 305 -2.17 -5.53 9.96
N VAL A 306 -3.06 -5.66 8.99
CA VAL A 306 -4.27 -4.82 8.87
C VAL A 306 -5.47 -5.53 9.49
N ASP A 307 -5.59 -6.85 9.30
CA ASP A 307 -6.66 -7.64 9.93
C ASP A 307 -6.30 -7.94 11.40
N PRO A 308 -7.05 -7.40 12.37
CA PRO A 308 -6.79 -7.65 13.79
C PRO A 308 -7.11 -9.08 14.25
N ARG A 309 -7.71 -9.92 13.39
CA ARG A 309 -8.13 -11.28 13.71
C ARG A 309 -7.08 -12.34 13.43
N VAL A 310 -5.89 -11.95 12.91
CA VAL A 310 -4.80 -12.90 12.66
C VAL A 310 -4.45 -13.69 13.91
N GLU A 311 -4.08 -14.95 13.72
CA GLU A 311 -3.58 -15.80 14.81
C GLU A 311 -2.19 -15.34 15.23
N ALA A 312 -2.02 -15.01 16.51
CA ALA A 312 -0.79 -14.52 17.09
C ALA A 312 -0.83 -14.68 18.61
N GLU A 313 0.32 -14.66 19.27
CA GLU A 313 0.46 -14.63 20.73
C GLU A 313 -0.10 -13.33 21.30
N ALA A 314 0.13 -12.22 20.60
CA ALA A 314 -0.51 -10.94 20.88
C ALA A 314 -0.71 -10.14 19.59
N VAL A 315 -1.82 -9.42 19.49
CA VAL A 315 -2.05 -8.41 18.47
C VAL A 315 -2.24 -7.07 19.14
N LEU A 316 -1.28 -6.17 18.94
CA LEU A 316 -1.30 -4.81 19.45
C LEU A 316 -2.11 -3.95 18.47
N LEU A 317 -3.34 -3.63 18.81
CA LEU A 317 -4.23 -2.77 18.04
C LEU A 317 -3.86 -1.33 18.31
N ILE A 318 -3.50 -0.61 17.25
CA ILE A 318 -2.99 0.77 17.31
C ILE A 318 -3.98 1.67 16.58
N ALA A 319 -4.26 2.83 17.13
CA ALA A 319 -5.10 3.82 16.47
C ALA A 319 -4.48 4.28 15.12
N PRO A 320 -5.30 4.53 14.09
CA PRO A 320 -4.79 5.04 12.83
C PRO A 320 -4.10 6.39 13.02
N VAL A 321 -3.02 6.62 12.27
CA VAL A 321 -2.35 7.92 12.28
C VAL A 321 -3.30 8.98 11.69
N PRO A 322 -3.56 10.10 12.38
CA PRO A 322 -4.40 11.15 11.82
C PRO A 322 -3.84 11.69 10.49
N LEU A 323 -4.68 11.79 9.46
CA LEU A 323 -4.28 12.27 8.14
C LEU A 323 -3.55 13.63 8.21
N ALA A 324 -4.02 14.54 9.06
CA ALA A 324 -3.37 15.83 9.27
C ALA A 324 -1.90 15.72 9.72
N ARG A 325 -1.55 14.69 10.49
CA ARG A 325 -0.15 14.45 10.92
C ARG A 325 0.71 13.98 9.76
N VAL A 326 0.14 13.15 8.88
CA VAL A 326 0.82 12.68 7.66
C VAL A 326 1.07 13.86 6.72
N LEU A 327 0.05 14.65 6.44
CA LEU A 327 0.13 15.82 5.54
C LEU A 327 1.07 16.92 6.08
N ALA A 328 1.22 17.03 7.40
CA ALA A 328 2.20 17.91 8.01
C ALA A 328 3.66 17.47 7.79
N GLY A 329 3.89 16.36 7.08
CA GLY A 329 5.23 15.85 6.78
C GLY A 329 5.95 15.21 7.97
N ALA A 330 5.22 14.77 8.99
CA ALA A 330 5.81 14.02 10.08
C ALA A 330 6.39 12.70 9.54
N LYS A 331 7.64 12.41 9.92
CA LYS A 331 8.27 11.12 9.57
C LYS A 331 7.53 9.98 10.26
N MET A 332 7.11 9.00 9.48
CA MET A 332 6.36 7.86 9.95
C MET A 332 7.27 6.65 10.12
N PRO A 333 7.08 5.81 11.16
CA PRO A 333 7.64 4.47 11.18
C PRO A 333 7.17 3.68 9.96
N ARG A 334 7.98 2.74 9.51
CA ARG A 334 7.61 1.88 8.39
C ARG A 334 6.31 1.13 8.68
N LYS A 335 5.47 1.01 7.63
CA LYS A 335 4.17 0.32 7.74
C LYS A 335 3.32 0.84 8.92
N SER A 336 3.19 2.16 9.05
CA SER A 336 2.34 2.79 10.05
C SER A 336 1.11 3.47 9.47
N THR A 337 1.07 3.65 8.15
CA THR A 337 -0.04 4.29 7.43
C THR A 337 -0.63 3.35 6.38
N TYR A 338 -1.93 3.16 6.40
CA TYR A 338 -2.68 2.38 5.43
C TYR A 338 -3.74 3.26 4.77
N PHE A 339 -3.36 3.90 3.68
CA PHE A 339 -4.31 4.71 2.92
C PHE A 339 -5.32 3.83 2.18
N THR A 340 -6.58 4.20 2.25
CA THR A 340 -7.69 3.44 1.66
C THR A 340 -8.78 4.37 1.13
N PRO A 341 -9.48 3.98 0.06
CA PRO A 341 -9.25 2.79 -0.76
C PRO A 341 -8.03 2.95 -1.68
N LYS A 342 -7.35 1.83 -1.97
CA LYS A 342 -6.20 1.81 -2.87
C LYS A 342 -6.59 1.67 -4.33
N PRO A 343 -5.77 2.20 -5.27
CA PRO A 343 -5.98 1.98 -6.69
C PRO A 343 -5.74 0.51 -7.03
N ARG A 344 -6.63 -0.06 -7.85
CA ARG A 344 -6.45 -1.43 -8.32
C ARG A 344 -5.30 -1.51 -9.33
N SER A 345 -4.34 -2.38 -9.07
CA SER A 345 -3.26 -2.69 -10.00
C SER A 345 -3.80 -3.27 -11.32
N GLY A 346 -3.17 -2.89 -12.43
CA GLY A 346 -3.46 -3.43 -13.74
C GLY A 346 -4.68 -2.85 -14.47
N LEU A 347 -5.38 -1.87 -13.93
CA LEU A 347 -6.38 -1.12 -14.69
C LEU A 347 -5.73 -0.30 -15.80
N LEU A 348 -4.64 0.33 -15.48
CA LEU A 348 -3.76 1.06 -16.39
C LEU A 348 -2.34 0.53 -16.19
N LEU A 349 -1.67 0.25 -17.30
CA LEU A 349 -0.22 0.01 -17.35
C LEU A 349 0.43 1.24 -17.96
N ALA A 350 1.58 1.65 -17.47
CA ALA A 350 2.31 2.78 -18.07
C ALA A 350 3.63 2.29 -18.63
N ASP A 351 3.91 2.69 -19.88
CA ASP A 351 5.22 2.55 -20.48
C ASP A 351 6.19 3.52 -19.79
N LEU A 352 7.31 3.00 -19.32
CA LEU A 352 8.37 3.75 -18.65
C LEU A 352 9.60 3.93 -19.54
N THR A 353 9.56 3.40 -20.78
CA THR A 353 10.65 3.59 -21.73
C THR A 353 10.64 5.04 -22.23
N PRO A 354 11.83 5.67 -22.34
CA PRO A 354 11.95 7.05 -22.85
C PRO A 354 11.40 7.26 -24.24
#